data_8027fc4f8dab705836a30f266bd86cae
#
_entry.id   8027fc4f8dab705836a30f266bd86cae
#
_cell.length_a   1.000
_cell.length_b   1.000
_cell.length_c   1.000
_cell.angle_alpha   90.00
_cell.angle_beta   90.00
_cell.angle_gamma   90.00
#
_symmetry.space_group_name_H-M   'P 1'
#
loop_
_entity.id
_entity.type
_entity.pdbx_description
1 polymer ?
#
loop_
_entity_poly.entity_id
_entity_poly.type
_entity_poly.pdbx_seq_one_letter_code
_entity_poly.pdbx_strand_id
1 'polypeptide(L)'
;MDLDAYFYPQGLTLLQRWQAGEAAAKTEIKDVFDAAIAGEFDQNFSILAPADEVHATASVHMLALAILHDIYGVTADEYYKTDPYRYVRANLTVSRLLGVNKLYITWALYAFSCEVLGQKMMYPDKFPPGSDPDHALINKDNCFELETPDFNSRIPKIIDDILRVTEELTGMEPLLQISAPYSLAADIYGQEPLLADVLHDPDHVNKLLDHLADKVLVPWIEHHFSVFPNGWVELSDASGSPFFIGPENCKTMSIRSIQRMDNGDLWGGRVFDCNYRGDY
;
A
#
# COMPACT_ATOMS: atom_id res chain seq x y z
N MET A 1 28.91 0.18 12.18
CA MET A 1 28.58 -1.28 12.02
C MET A 1 28.99 -1.71 10.61
N ASP A 2 29.55 -2.92 10.42
CA ASP A 2 29.87 -3.42 9.07
C ASP A 2 28.57 -3.91 8.41
N LEU A 3 28.11 -3.19 7.39
CA LEU A 3 26.82 -3.40 6.74
C LEU A 3 26.76 -4.70 5.94
N ASP A 4 27.87 -5.04 5.28
CA ASP A 4 27.94 -6.21 4.41
C ASP A 4 27.77 -7.52 5.21
N ALA A 5 28.09 -7.47 6.52
CA ALA A 5 27.92 -8.61 7.41
C ALA A 5 26.45 -8.92 7.74
N TYR A 6 25.51 -7.97 7.49
CA TYR A 6 24.11 -8.11 7.86
C TYR A 6 23.17 -8.24 6.67
N PHE A 7 23.65 -7.97 5.45
CA PHE A 7 22.79 -8.10 4.26
C PHE A 7 22.82 -9.53 3.70
N TYR A 8 21.94 -9.78 2.74
CA TYR A 8 21.84 -11.10 2.11
C TYR A 8 23.22 -11.62 1.63
N PRO A 9 23.55 -12.91 1.85
CA PRO A 9 22.68 -13.98 2.42
C PRO A 9 22.72 -14.09 3.95
N GLN A 10 23.59 -13.39 4.64
CA GLN A 10 23.74 -13.45 6.10
C GLN A 10 22.48 -12.97 6.81
N GLY A 11 21.84 -11.92 6.30
CA GLY A 11 20.60 -11.38 6.83
C GLY A 11 19.45 -12.38 6.81
N LEU A 12 19.33 -13.16 5.73
CA LEU A 12 18.34 -14.23 5.68
C LEU A 12 18.57 -15.27 6.81
N THR A 13 19.81 -15.65 7.04
CA THR A 13 20.16 -16.56 8.14
C THR A 13 19.81 -15.95 9.50
N LEU A 14 20.09 -14.67 9.69
CA LEU A 14 19.75 -13.95 10.92
C LEU A 14 18.23 -13.91 11.15
N LEU A 15 17.44 -13.63 10.12
CA LEU A 15 15.98 -13.65 10.20
C LEU A 15 15.44 -15.05 10.54
N GLN A 16 16.01 -16.11 9.97
CA GLN A 16 15.64 -17.50 10.29
C GLN A 16 15.92 -17.87 11.75
N ARG A 17 17.06 -17.45 12.29
CA ARG A 17 17.43 -17.63 13.69
C ARG A 17 16.49 -16.86 14.63
N TRP A 18 16.13 -15.61 14.27
CA TRP A 18 15.14 -14.84 15.00
C TRP A 18 13.77 -15.52 14.99
N GLN A 19 13.32 -16.01 13.84
CA GLN A 19 12.07 -16.76 13.71
C GLN A 19 12.06 -18.05 14.55
N ALA A 20 13.21 -18.69 14.69
CA ALA A 20 13.39 -19.86 15.56
C ALA A 20 13.41 -19.51 17.05
N GLY A 21 13.35 -18.22 17.43
CA GLY A 21 13.31 -17.76 18.82
C GLY A 21 14.67 -17.65 19.50
N GLU A 22 15.79 -17.60 18.74
CA GLU A 22 17.13 -17.45 19.33
C GLU A 22 17.30 -16.06 19.96
N ALA A 23 17.54 -16.00 21.26
CA ALA A 23 17.72 -14.75 22.00
C ALA A 23 18.90 -13.91 21.48
N ALA A 24 19.99 -14.55 21.04
CA ALA A 24 21.14 -13.87 20.45
C ALA A 24 20.75 -13.19 19.12
N ALA A 25 19.98 -13.87 18.27
CA ALA A 25 19.51 -13.32 17.01
C ALA A 25 18.56 -12.12 17.23
N LYS A 26 17.72 -12.15 18.26
CA LYS A 26 16.86 -11.02 18.63
C LYS A 26 17.69 -9.78 19.00
N THR A 27 18.77 -9.97 19.77
CA THR A 27 19.69 -8.86 20.11
C THR A 27 20.38 -8.32 18.86
N GLU A 28 20.89 -9.21 18.01
CA GLU A 28 21.61 -8.85 16.79
C GLU A 28 20.71 -8.10 15.80
N ILE A 29 19.45 -8.55 15.60
CA ILE A 29 18.46 -7.82 14.78
C ILE A 29 18.15 -6.43 15.39
N LYS A 30 18.04 -6.35 16.73
CA LYS A 30 17.82 -5.08 17.39
C LYS A 30 18.94 -4.08 17.08
N ASP A 31 20.20 -4.51 17.15
CA ASP A 31 21.35 -3.66 16.86
C ASP A 31 21.33 -3.20 15.38
N VAL A 32 20.98 -4.08 14.46
CA VAL A 32 20.81 -3.74 13.03
C VAL A 32 19.69 -2.69 12.83
N PHE A 33 18.53 -2.88 13.48
CA PHE A 33 17.43 -1.93 13.36
C PHE A 33 17.70 -0.62 14.07
N ASP A 34 18.38 -0.62 15.22
CA ASP A 34 18.81 0.62 15.89
C ASP A 34 19.71 1.46 14.97
N ALA A 35 20.69 0.82 14.31
CA ALA A 35 21.56 1.50 13.36
C ALA A 35 20.81 1.98 12.11
N ALA A 36 19.88 1.17 11.58
CA ALA A 36 19.08 1.54 10.43
C ALA A 36 18.14 2.72 10.73
N ILE A 37 17.45 2.69 11.88
CA ILE A 37 16.55 3.77 12.31
C ILE A 37 17.34 5.06 12.57
N ALA A 38 18.56 4.96 13.06
CA ALA A 38 19.47 6.09 13.22
C ALA A 38 20.00 6.68 11.89
N GLY A 39 19.75 6.02 10.75
CA GLY A 39 20.17 6.46 9.42
C GLY A 39 21.58 6.03 9.02
N GLU A 40 22.23 5.12 9.75
CA GLU A 40 23.59 4.64 9.41
C GLU A 40 23.66 3.95 8.04
N PHE A 41 22.52 3.47 7.52
CA PHE A 41 22.42 2.69 6.28
C PHE A 41 21.91 3.50 5.08
N ASP A 42 21.54 4.76 5.27
CA ASP A 42 20.85 5.56 4.25
C ASP A 42 21.58 5.60 2.90
N GLN A 43 22.90 5.71 2.90
CA GLN A 43 23.70 5.72 1.67
C GLN A 43 23.65 4.41 0.87
N ASN A 44 23.31 3.29 1.53
CA ASN A 44 23.23 1.99 0.90
C ASN A 44 21.84 1.66 0.34
N PHE A 45 20.87 2.53 0.58
CA PHE A 45 19.51 2.38 0.05
C PHE A 45 19.30 3.05 -1.30
N SER A 46 20.15 4.00 -1.70
CA SER A 46 20.08 4.78 -2.94
C SER A 46 20.43 3.99 -4.21
N ILE A 47 20.43 2.66 -4.16
CA ILE A 47 20.77 1.82 -5.31
C ILE A 47 19.49 1.36 -5.99
N LEU A 48 19.24 1.86 -7.19
CA LEU A 48 18.21 1.33 -8.08
C LEU A 48 18.72 0.04 -8.73
N ALA A 49 17.85 -0.96 -8.82
CA ALA A 49 18.17 -2.19 -9.52
C ALA A 49 18.32 -1.93 -11.04
N PRO A 50 19.30 -2.57 -11.71
CA PRO A 50 19.44 -2.46 -13.15
C PRO A 50 18.17 -2.91 -13.89
N ALA A 51 17.75 -2.18 -14.93
CA ALA A 51 16.50 -2.42 -15.64
C ALA A 51 16.49 -3.71 -16.47
N ASP A 52 17.65 -4.28 -16.76
CA ASP A 52 17.85 -5.47 -17.58
C ASP A 52 17.95 -6.79 -16.77
N GLU A 53 17.87 -6.69 -15.45
CA GLU A 53 17.90 -7.87 -14.57
C GLU A 53 16.49 -8.32 -14.17
N VAL A 54 16.34 -9.63 -13.94
CA VAL A 54 15.12 -10.16 -13.31
C VAL A 54 15.18 -9.86 -11.81
N HIS A 55 14.16 -9.13 -11.33
CA HIS A 55 14.10 -8.72 -9.94
C HIS A 55 13.07 -9.54 -9.17
N ALA A 56 13.47 -10.03 -8.00
CA ALA A 56 12.53 -10.50 -6.99
C ALA A 56 12.05 -9.29 -6.18
N THR A 57 10.74 -9.17 -6.04
CA THR A 57 10.13 -8.20 -5.14
C THR A 57 9.25 -8.91 -4.11
N ALA A 58 9.16 -8.34 -2.93
CA ALA A 58 8.27 -8.82 -1.89
C ALA A 58 7.71 -7.63 -1.10
N SER A 59 6.49 -7.76 -0.64
CA SER A 59 5.89 -6.84 0.31
C SER A 59 6.45 -7.13 1.71
N VAL A 60 7.45 -6.38 2.11
CA VAL A 60 8.22 -6.63 3.34
C VAL A 60 7.65 -5.95 4.57
N HIS A 61 6.66 -5.06 4.40
CA HIS A 61 6.11 -4.24 5.49
C HIS A 61 5.57 -5.05 6.69
N MET A 62 4.96 -6.21 6.44
CA MET A 62 4.48 -7.08 7.53
C MET A 62 5.62 -7.69 8.33
N LEU A 63 6.72 -8.07 7.69
CA LEU A 63 7.88 -8.59 8.39
C LEU A 63 8.57 -7.46 9.18
N ALA A 64 8.68 -6.27 8.61
CA ALA A 64 9.19 -5.10 9.32
C ALA A 64 8.32 -4.76 10.54
N LEU A 65 6.99 -4.75 10.40
CA LEU A 65 6.07 -4.58 11.52
C LEU A 65 6.26 -5.65 12.60
N ALA A 66 6.35 -6.94 12.20
CA ALA A 66 6.50 -8.04 13.15
C ALA A 66 7.81 -7.92 13.95
N ILE A 67 8.91 -7.51 13.31
CA ILE A 67 10.20 -7.27 13.98
C ILE A 67 10.11 -6.07 14.93
N LEU A 68 9.57 -4.95 14.47
CA LEU A 68 9.45 -3.75 15.31
C LEU A 68 8.50 -3.98 16.50
N HIS A 69 7.43 -4.72 16.29
CA HIS A 69 6.53 -5.11 17.38
C HIS A 69 7.23 -6.01 18.40
N ASP A 70 7.95 -7.04 17.94
CA ASP A 70 8.65 -7.99 18.83
C ASP A 70 9.79 -7.33 19.62
N ILE A 71 10.51 -6.38 19.01
CA ILE A 71 11.69 -5.77 19.62
C ILE A 71 11.35 -4.55 20.46
N TYR A 72 10.43 -3.69 19.96
CA TYR A 72 10.17 -2.37 20.55
C TYR A 72 8.73 -2.21 21.08
N GLY A 73 7.86 -3.20 20.87
CA GLY A 73 6.45 -3.10 21.24
C GLY A 73 5.64 -2.12 20.40
N VAL A 74 6.14 -1.77 19.20
CA VAL A 74 5.46 -0.82 18.30
C VAL A 74 4.15 -1.42 17.81
N THR A 75 3.05 -0.71 17.96
CA THR A 75 1.74 -1.12 17.42
C THR A 75 1.67 -0.89 15.91
N ALA A 76 0.73 -1.55 15.23
CA ALA A 76 0.55 -1.35 13.79
C ALA A 76 0.19 0.10 13.46
N ASP A 77 -0.69 0.73 14.23
CA ASP A 77 -1.05 2.15 14.05
C ASP A 77 0.17 3.08 14.17
N GLU A 78 1.00 2.87 15.18
CA GLU A 78 2.24 3.63 15.35
C GLU A 78 3.23 3.39 14.22
N TYR A 79 3.37 2.15 13.77
CA TYR A 79 4.28 1.78 12.70
C TYR A 79 3.96 2.52 11.39
N TYR A 80 2.68 2.50 11.00
CA TYR A 80 2.25 3.10 9.74
C TYR A 80 2.13 4.63 9.77
N LYS A 81 1.88 5.25 10.95
CA LYS A 81 1.36 6.62 10.99
C LYS A 81 2.19 7.62 11.79
N THR A 82 3.26 7.21 12.46
CA THR A 82 3.95 8.15 13.37
C THR A 82 5.26 8.69 12.85
N ASP A 83 6.04 7.89 12.13
CA ASP A 83 7.39 8.24 11.71
C ASP A 83 7.70 7.67 10.32
N PRO A 84 7.62 8.50 9.27
CA PRO A 84 7.91 8.09 7.90
C PRO A 84 9.33 7.53 7.71
N TYR A 85 10.32 8.12 8.36
CA TYR A 85 11.71 7.64 8.27
C TYR A 85 11.87 6.27 8.90
N ARG A 86 11.31 6.05 10.10
CA ARG A 86 11.32 4.73 10.73
C ARG A 86 10.62 3.69 9.86
N TYR A 87 9.46 4.03 9.31
CA TYR A 87 8.71 3.15 8.42
C TYR A 87 9.54 2.75 7.20
N VAL A 88 10.06 3.73 6.46
CA VAL A 88 10.82 3.49 5.23
C VAL A 88 12.12 2.75 5.53
N ARG A 89 12.92 3.20 6.50
CA ARG A 89 14.18 2.56 6.88
C ARG A 89 14.00 1.11 7.33
N ALA A 90 12.96 0.81 8.11
CA ALA A 90 12.65 -0.57 8.51
C ALA A 90 12.34 -1.46 7.32
N ASN A 91 11.53 -0.98 6.36
CA ASN A 91 11.22 -1.72 5.14
C ASN A 91 12.46 -1.94 4.26
N LEU A 92 13.29 -0.92 4.08
CA LEU A 92 14.55 -1.01 3.34
C LEU A 92 15.51 -2.00 3.99
N THR A 93 15.60 -1.98 5.32
CA THR A 93 16.43 -2.92 6.06
C THR A 93 16.00 -4.37 5.84
N VAL A 94 14.70 -4.65 5.97
CA VAL A 94 14.17 -6.00 5.70
C VAL A 94 14.42 -6.40 4.24
N SER A 95 14.26 -5.50 3.29
CA SER A 95 14.55 -5.76 1.88
C SER A 95 16.01 -6.17 1.69
N ARG A 96 16.97 -5.51 2.36
CA ARG A 96 18.40 -5.86 2.30
C ARG A 96 18.71 -7.18 3.00
N LEU A 97 18.09 -7.43 4.15
CA LEU A 97 18.25 -8.71 4.86
C LEU A 97 17.77 -9.89 4.01
N LEU A 98 16.72 -9.72 3.23
CA LEU A 98 16.14 -10.75 2.36
C LEU A 98 16.80 -10.83 0.96
N GLY A 99 17.61 -9.86 0.58
CA GLY A 99 18.15 -9.75 -0.78
C GLY A 99 17.12 -9.35 -1.83
N VAL A 100 16.05 -8.68 -1.41
CA VAL A 100 15.05 -8.11 -2.33
C VAL A 100 15.66 -6.86 -2.95
N ASN A 101 15.75 -6.81 -4.25
CA ASN A 101 16.41 -5.74 -4.99
C ASN A 101 15.43 -4.81 -5.74
N LYS A 102 14.15 -5.14 -5.81
CA LYS A 102 13.09 -4.24 -6.26
C LYS A 102 12.25 -3.83 -5.06
N LEU A 103 12.27 -2.54 -4.76
CA LEU A 103 11.59 -1.98 -3.60
C LEU A 103 10.09 -1.81 -3.87
N TYR A 104 9.29 -2.18 -2.88
CA TYR A 104 7.85 -2.04 -2.89
C TYR A 104 7.40 -1.62 -1.49
N ILE A 105 7.49 -0.31 -1.22
CA ILE A 105 7.47 0.20 0.16
C ILE A 105 6.09 0.72 0.58
N THR A 106 5.26 1.10 -0.39
CA THR A 106 4.06 1.90 -0.11
C THR A 106 2.79 1.07 0.06
N TRP A 107 2.93 -0.18 0.37
CA TRP A 107 1.88 -1.18 0.28
C TRP A 107 0.62 -0.91 1.12
N ALA A 108 0.74 -0.33 2.30
CA ALA A 108 -0.43 -0.10 3.17
C ALA A 108 -1.32 1.09 2.75
N LEU A 109 -0.99 1.79 1.68
CA LEU A 109 -1.69 3.02 1.29
C LEU A 109 -3.14 2.80 0.87
N TYR A 110 -3.51 1.60 0.41
CA TYR A 110 -4.89 1.26 0.13
C TYR A 110 -5.82 1.42 1.35
N ALA A 111 -5.34 1.05 2.54
CA ALA A 111 -6.08 1.23 3.78
C ALA A 111 -6.30 2.71 4.13
N PHE A 112 -5.33 3.55 3.82
CA PHE A 112 -5.39 4.97 4.07
C PHE A 112 -6.40 5.69 3.17
N SER A 113 -6.61 5.22 1.95
CA SER A 113 -7.66 5.74 1.07
C SER A 113 -9.08 5.53 1.64
N CYS A 114 -9.28 4.47 2.41
CA CYS A 114 -10.53 4.22 3.13
C CYS A 114 -10.62 5.08 4.41
N GLU A 115 -9.53 5.15 5.17
CA GLU A 115 -9.50 5.86 6.45
C GLU A 115 -9.72 7.37 6.31
N VAL A 116 -9.16 7.99 5.25
CA VAL A 116 -9.36 9.42 4.98
C VAL A 116 -10.82 9.78 4.70
N LEU A 117 -11.60 8.83 4.18
CA LEU A 117 -13.03 8.98 3.95
C LEU A 117 -13.85 8.82 5.24
N GLY A 118 -13.23 8.34 6.32
CA GLY A 118 -13.90 8.08 7.60
C GLY A 118 -14.24 6.61 7.84
N GLN A 119 -13.81 5.69 6.96
CA GLN A 119 -13.95 4.26 7.22
C GLN A 119 -13.21 3.89 8.50
N LYS A 120 -13.90 3.20 9.40
CA LYS A 120 -13.28 2.64 10.59
C LYS A 120 -12.32 1.52 10.20
N MET A 121 -11.06 1.68 10.59
CA MET A 121 -10.01 0.72 10.28
C MET A 121 -9.62 -0.08 11.51
N MET A 122 -9.23 -1.33 11.29
CA MET A 122 -8.57 -2.19 12.28
C MET A 122 -7.07 -2.21 12.02
N TYR A 123 -6.28 -2.10 13.07
CA TYR A 123 -4.81 -2.16 13.05
C TYR A 123 -4.32 -3.30 13.94
N PRO A 124 -4.40 -4.57 13.49
CA PRO A 124 -3.91 -5.70 14.27
C PRO A 124 -2.39 -5.65 14.42
N ASP A 125 -1.85 -6.04 15.57
CA ASP A 125 -0.43 -5.88 15.92
C ASP A 125 0.58 -6.48 14.93
N LYS A 126 0.19 -7.50 14.17
CA LYS A 126 1.11 -8.23 13.26
C LYS A 126 0.53 -8.45 11.86
N PHE A 127 -0.54 -7.79 11.54
CA PHE A 127 -1.21 -7.91 10.24
C PHE A 127 -1.40 -6.52 9.61
N PRO A 128 -1.56 -6.44 8.29
CA PRO A 128 -1.85 -5.17 7.64
C PRO A 128 -3.18 -4.61 8.14
N PRO A 129 -3.36 -3.28 8.08
CA PRO A 129 -4.64 -2.67 8.38
C PRO A 129 -5.73 -3.15 7.41
N GLY A 130 -6.96 -3.16 7.87
CA GLY A 130 -8.13 -3.51 7.07
C GLY A 130 -9.37 -2.77 7.54
N SER A 131 -10.37 -2.65 6.68
CA SER A 131 -11.66 -2.08 7.04
C SER A 131 -12.36 -2.93 8.10
N ASP A 132 -13.01 -2.27 9.05
CA ASP A 132 -13.84 -2.96 10.03
C ASP A 132 -15.11 -3.48 9.35
N PRO A 133 -15.31 -4.80 9.24
CA PRO A 133 -16.43 -5.37 8.50
C PRO A 133 -17.80 -5.11 9.16
N ASP A 134 -17.80 -4.80 10.46
CA ASP A 134 -19.02 -4.50 11.20
C ASP A 134 -19.45 -3.03 11.08
N HIS A 135 -18.62 -2.19 10.44
CA HIS A 135 -18.82 -0.75 10.35
C HIS A 135 -18.53 -0.23 8.94
N ALA A 136 -19.33 -0.65 7.96
CA ALA A 136 -19.26 -0.08 6.62
C ALA A 136 -19.55 1.42 6.65
N LEU A 137 -18.75 2.22 5.99
CA LEU A 137 -18.87 3.69 5.93
C LEU A 137 -20.13 4.12 5.19
N ILE A 138 -20.41 3.44 4.09
CA ILE A 138 -21.53 3.75 3.19
C ILE A 138 -22.46 2.56 3.02
N ASN A 139 -23.66 2.85 2.59
CA ASN A 139 -24.67 1.89 2.20
C ASN A 139 -25.45 2.44 0.99
N LYS A 140 -26.49 1.73 0.56
CA LYS A 140 -27.29 2.10 -0.62
C LYS A 140 -27.92 3.49 -0.53
N ASP A 141 -28.24 3.96 0.68
CA ASP A 141 -28.96 5.22 0.89
C ASP A 141 -28.03 6.44 0.87
N ASN A 142 -26.76 6.30 1.33
CA ASN A 142 -25.82 7.42 1.50
C ASN A 142 -24.57 7.35 0.62
N CYS A 143 -24.39 6.34 -0.23
CA CYS A 143 -23.15 6.13 -0.97
C CYS A 143 -22.77 7.26 -1.94
N PHE A 144 -23.70 8.09 -2.34
CA PHE A 144 -23.46 9.26 -3.19
C PHE A 144 -23.20 10.56 -2.40
N GLU A 145 -23.20 10.50 -1.07
CA GLU A 145 -22.90 11.65 -0.21
C GLU A 145 -21.39 11.79 0.07
N LEU A 146 -20.57 10.82 -0.38
CA LEU A 146 -19.14 10.90 -0.23
C LEU A 146 -18.56 12.10 -0.99
N GLU A 147 -17.77 12.88 -0.27
CA GLU A 147 -17.08 14.04 -0.79
C GLU A 147 -15.60 13.76 -1.06
N THR A 148 -14.97 14.66 -1.82
CA THR A 148 -13.53 14.62 -2.07
C THR A 148 -12.76 14.69 -0.75
N PRO A 149 -11.72 13.84 -0.54
CA PRO A 149 -10.91 13.88 0.67
C PRO A 149 -10.25 15.24 0.91
N ASP A 150 -10.12 15.61 2.17
CA ASP A 150 -9.27 16.76 2.55
C ASP A 150 -7.79 16.34 2.52
N PHE A 151 -7.09 16.70 1.44
CA PHE A 151 -5.68 16.42 1.26
C PHE A 151 -4.76 17.20 2.22
N ASN A 152 -5.29 18.16 2.98
CA ASN A 152 -4.56 18.81 4.08
C ASN A 152 -4.68 18.07 5.41
N SER A 153 -5.50 17.03 5.47
CA SER A 153 -5.68 16.21 6.66
C SER A 153 -4.43 15.35 6.95
N ARG A 154 -4.43 14.67 8.11
CA ARG A 154 -3.28 13.91 8.58
C ARG A 154 -2.90 12.76 7.66
N ILE A 155 -3.86 12.00 7.16
CA ILE A 155 -3.58 10.76 6.41
C ILE A 155 -2.90 11.04 5.07
N PRO A 156 -3.40 11.94 4.18
CA PRO A 156 -2.67 12.28 2.95
C PRO A 156 -1.25 12.79 3.21
N LYS A 157 -1.06 13.61 4.26
CA LYS A 157 0.29 14.10 4.61
C LYS A 157 1.25 12.98 5.00
N ILE A 158 0.80 11.97 5.74
CA ILE A 158 1.63 10.80 6.07
C ILE A 158 2.03 10.06 4.80
N ILE A 159 1.10 9.88 3.85
CA ILE A 159 1.38 9.26 2.56
C ILE A 159 2.43 10.06 1.79
N ASP A 160 2.23 11.36 1.66
CA ASP A 160 3.18 12.24 0.96
C ASP A 160 4.57 12.20 1.62
N ASP A 161 4.63 12.18 2.95
CA ASP A 161 5.89 12.09 3.69
C ASP A 161 6.58 10.74 3.50
N ILE A 162 5.85 9.62 3.50
CA ILE A 162 6.41 8.29 3.20
C ILE A 162 6.97 8.25 1.77
N LEU A 163 6.25 8.79 0.79
CA LEU A 163 6.70 8.82 -0.60
C LEU A 163 7.94 9.70 -0.77
N ARG A 164 7.97 10.88 -0.13
CA ARG A 164 9.12 11.79 -0.15
C ARG A 164 10.37 11.16 0.49
N VAL A 165 10.23 10.54 1.65
CA VAL A 165 11.33 9.83 2.32
C VAL A 165 11.81 8.64 1.49
N THR A 166 10.90 7.94 0.81
CA THR A 166 11.27 6.85 -0.09
C THR A 166 12.11 7.36 -1.26
N GLU A 167 11.70 8.45 -1.91
CA GLU A 167 12.48 9.10 -2.97
C GLU A 167 13.84 9.59 -2.45
N GLU A 168 13.86 10.25 -1.29
CA GLU A 168 15.08 10.74 -0.65
C GLU A 168 16.11 9.64 -0.40
N LEU A 169 15.66 8.51 0.17
CA LEU A 169 16.57 7.44 0.58
C LEU A 169 16.95 6.48 -0.54
N THR A 170 16.15 6.38 -1.59
CA THR A 170 16.32 5.37 -2.64
C THR A 170 16.59 5.95 -4.03
N GLY A 171 16.21 7.19 -4.27
CA GLY A 171 16.18 7.80 -5.60
C GLY A 171 15.05 7.27 -6.50
N MET A 172 14.12 6.45 -5.96
CA MET A 172 12.96 5.97 -6.71
C MET A 172 11.94 7.08 -6.88
N GLU A 173 11.36 7.18 -8.08
CA GLU A 173 10.22 8.05 -8.31
C GLU A 173 9.04 7.65 -7.40
N PRO A 174 8.32 8.62 -6.81
CA PRO A 174 7.20 8.36 -5.93
C PRO A 174 6.10 7.54 -6.60
N LEU A 175 5.76 6.40 -6.01
CA LEU A 175 4.70 5.50 -6.49
C LEU A 175 3.55 5.48 -5.49
N LEU A 176 2.44 6.15 -5.83
CA LEU A 176 1.20 6.06 -5.07
C LEU A 176 0.48 4.75 -5.41
N GLN A 177 0.18 3.95 -4.39
CA GLN A 177 -0.60 2.72 -4.54
C GLN A 177 -1.94 2.89 -3.83
N ILE A 178 -3.03 2.90 -4.57
CA ILE A 178 -4.38 3.06 -4.05
C ILE A 178 -5.32 2.01 -4.63
N SER A 179 -6.44 1.78 -3.96
CA SER A 179 -7.49 0.91 -4.48
C SER A 179 -8.12 1.51 -5.75
N ALA A 180 -8.38 0.67 -6.73
CA ALA A 180 -9.27 1.03 -7.85
C ALA A 180 -10.73 1.13 -7.37
N PRO A 181 -11.64 1.70 -8.17
CA PRO A 181 -13.01 2.00 -7.73
C PRO A 181 -13.75 0.81 -7.11
N TYR A 182 -13.64 -0.39 -7.71
CA TYR A 182 -14.35 -1.56 -7.19
C TYR A 182 -13.77 -2.04 -5.84
N SER A 183 -12.45 -2.09 -5.72
CA SER A 183 -11.82 -2.47 -4.46
C SER A 183 -12.07 -1.43 -3.36
N LEU A 184 -12.06 -0.14 -3.68
CA LEU A 184 -12.46 0.90 -2.73
C LEU A 184 -13.92 0.73 -2.29
N ALA A 185 -14.84 0.46 -3.22
CA ALA A 185 -16.23 0.18 -2.90
C ALA A 185 -16.36 -1.04 -1.96
N ALA A 186 -15.63 -2.13 -2.25
CA ALA A 186 -15.64 -3.32 -1.40
C ALA A 186 -15.18 -3.05 0.04
N ASP A 187 -14.22 -2.14 0.21
CA ASP A 187 -13.67 -1.78 1.52
C ASP A 187 -14.59 -0.87 2.34
N ILE A 188 -15.40 0.00 1.71
CA ILE A 188 -16.21 1.01 2.42
C ILE A 188 -17.71 0.75 2.40
N TYR A 189 -18.21 0.00 1.40
CA TYR A 189 -19.61 -0.44 1.31
C TYR A 189 -19.80 -1.82 1.97
N GLY A 190 -18.74 -2.61 1.98
CA GLY A 190 -18.71 -3.98 2.43
C GLY A 190 -18.79 -4.99 1.28
N GLN A 191 -17.97 -6.01 1.36
CA GLN A 191 -17.81 -7.01 0.29
C GLN A 191 -19.12 -7.76 -0.01
N GLU A 192 -19.84 -8.20 1.03
CA GLU A 192 -21.06 -9.00 0.87
C GLU A 192 -22.22 -8.19 0.26
N PRO A 193 -22.60 -7.00 0.78
CA PRO A 193 -23.64 -6.20 0.17
C PRO A 193 -23.29 -5.72 -1.23
N LEU A 194 -22.02 -5.42 -1.51
CA LEU A 194 -21.59 -5.03 -2.85
C LEU A 194 -21.78 -6.19 -3.85
N LEU A 195 -21.39 -7.42 -3.49
CA LEU A 195 -21.60 -8.60 -4.33
C LEU A 195 -23.09 -8.89 -4.56
N ALA A 196 -23.93 -8.68 -3.56
CA ALA A 196 -25.38 -8.81 -3.71
C ALA A 196 -25.92 -7.79 -4.74
N ASP A 197 -25.47 -6.53 -4.67
CA ASP A 197 -25.87 -5.50 -5.61
C ASP A 197 -25.32 -5.71 -7.02
N VAL A 198 -24.14 -6.30 -7.17
CA VAL A 198 -23.63 -6.73 -8.50
C VAL A 198 -24.62 -7.67 -9.20
N LEU A 199 -25.29 -8.52 -8.45
CA LEU A 199 -26.27 -9.47 -9.01
C LEU A 199 -27.67 -8.89 -9.19
N HIS A 200 -28.10 -7.98 -8.32
CA HIS A 200 -29.49 -7.53 -8.24
C HIS A 200 -29.72 -6.11 -8.75
N ASP A 201 -28.68 -5.25 -8.71
CA ASP A 201 -28.77 -3.85 -9.14
C ASP A 201 -27.43 -3.37 -9.74
N PRO A 202 -26.98 -3.96 -10.85
CA PRO A 202 -25.68 -3.65 -11.48
C PRO A 202 -25.57 -2.16 -11.88
N ASP A 203 -26.69 -1.51 -12.19
CA ASP A 203 -26.72 -0.08 -12.55
C ASP A 203 -26.37 0.80 -11.35
N HIS A 204 -26.84 0.44 -10.16
CA HIS A 204 -26.48 1.12 -8.93
C HIS A 204 -24.97 0.97 -8.64
N VAL A 205 -24.44 -0.25 -8.75
CA VAL A 205 -23.00 -0.50 -8.58
C VAL A 205 -22.18 0.35 -9.55
N ASN A 206 -22.55 0.37 -10.84
CA ASN A 206 -21.84 1.18 -11.83
C ASN A 206 -21.87 2.68 -11.49
N LYS A 207 -22.99 3.22 -10.99
CA LYS A 207 -23.07 4.62 -10.55
C LYS A 207 -22.21 4.88 -9.30
N LEU A 208 -22.17 3.94 -8.37
CA LEU A 208 -21.29 4.02 -7.19
C LEU A 208 -19.81 4.06 -7.61
N LEU A 209 -19.39 3.17 -8.49
CA LEU A 209 -18.01 3.15 -8.98
C LEU A 209 -17.64 4.44 -9.73
N ASP A 210 -18.58 5.00 -10.52
CA ASP A 210 -18.40 6.28 -11.18
C ASP A 210 -18.25 7.44 -10.17
N HIS A 211 -19.05 7.43 -9.11
CA HIS A 211 -18.96 8.42 -8.05
C HIS A 211 -17.61 8.35 -7.31
N LEU A 212 -17.16 7.14 -6.96
CA LEU A 212 -15.86 6.95 -6.31
C LEU A 212 -14.70 7.36 -7.21
N ALA A 213 -14.77 7.04 -8.50
CA ALA A 213 -13.77 7.49 -9.47
C ALA A 213 -13.70 9.02 -9.51
N ASP A 214 -14.84 9.69 -9.71
CA ASP A 214 -14.89 11.15 -9.93
C ASP A 214 -14.63 11.97 -8.65
N LYS A 215 -15.09 11.49 -7.49
CA LYS A 215 -15.03 12.26 -6.23
C LYS A 215 -13.85 11.93 -5.34
N VAL A 216 -13.32 10.73 -5.46
CA VAL A 216 -12.25 10.26 -4.57
C VAL A 216 -10.94 10.03 -5.31
N LEU A 217 -10.96 9.16 -6.33
CA LEU A 217 -9.71 8.65 -6.91
C LEU A 217 -9.08 9.63 -7.90
N VAL A 218 -9.85 10.26 -8.79
CA VAL A 218 -9.33 11.29 -9.68
C VAL A 218 -8.74 12.46 -8.90
N PRO A 219 -9.41 13.05 -7.89
CA PRO A 219 -8.80 14.07 -7.05
C PRO A 219 -7.54 13.61 -6.32
N TRP A 220 -7.46 12.32 -5.92
CA TRP A 220 -6.25 11.80 -5.28
C TRP A 220 -5.07 11.71 -6.25
N ILE A 221 -5.32 11.24 -7.48
CA ILE A 221 -4.32 11.21 -8.55
C ILE A 221 -3.84 12.63 -8.87
N GLU A 222 -4.74 13.60 -8.97
CA GLU A 222 -4.41 15.01 -9.20
C GLU A 222 -3.57 15.59 -8.06
N HIS A 223 -3.93 15.31 -6.81
CA HIS A 223 -3.15 15.69 -5.64
C HIS A 223 -1.73 15.10 -5.72
N HIS A 224 -1.62 13.79 -5.95
CA HIS A 224 -0.33 13.11 -6.05
C HIS A 224 0.58 13.77 -7.11
N PHE A 225 0.09 13.99 -8.32
CA PHE A 225 0.87 14.64 -9.38
C PHE A 225 1.18 16.12 -9.12
N SER A 226 0.36 16.80 -8.29
CA SER A 226 0.66 18.15 -7.85
C SER A 226 1.83 18.22 -6.87
N VAL A 227 1.96 17.19 -6.01
CA VAL A 227 3.05 17.06 -5.03
C VAL A 227 4.31 16.43 -5.66
N PHE A 228 4.12 15.44 -6.53
CA PHE A 228 5.16 14.66 -7.20
C PHE A 228 4.96 14.66 -8.72
N PRO A 229 5.45 15.69 -9.43
CA PRO A 229 5.23 15.83 -10.88
C PRO A 229 5.81 14.70 -11.73
N ASN A 230 6.81 13.97 -11.22
CA ASN A 230 7.43 12.80 -11.83
C ASN A 230 6.90 11.46 -11.24
N GLY A 231 5.91 11.51 -10.37
CA GLY A 231 5.35 10.34 -9.70
C GLY A 231 4.59 9.41 -10.63
N TRP A 232 4.24 8.25 -10.08
CA TRP A 232 3.45 7.19 -10.69
C TRP A 232 2.28 6.83 -9.80
N VAL A 233 1.23 6.27 -10.39
CA VAL A 233 0.06 5.75 -9.63
C VAL A 233 -0.23 4.33 -10.07
N GLU A 234 -0.34 3.44 -9.09
CA GLU A 234 -0.81 2.07 -9.26
C GLU A 234 -2.20 1.92 -8.65
N LEU A 235 -3.15 1.50 -9.47
CA LEU A 235 -4.52 1.19 -9.05
C LEU A 235 -4.63 -0.31 -8.78
N SER A 236 -4.91 -0.71 -7.55
CA SER A 236 -5.09 -2.11 -7.19
C SER A 236 -6.55 -2.49 -7.19
N ASP A 237 -6.93 -3.50 -7.99
CA ASP A 237 -8.31 -4.00 -8.04
C ASP A 237 -8.45 -5.49 -7.71
N ALA A 238 -7.96 -5.85 -6.54
CA ALA A 238 -8.03 -7.22 -6.08
C ALA A 238 -9.47 -7.75 -5.95
N SER A 239 -10.41 -6.93 -5.47
CA SER A 239 -11.81 -7.31 -5.26
C SER A 239 -12.63 -7.29 -6.54
N GLY A 240 -12.26 -6.46 -7.53
CA GLY A 240 -12.88 -6.40 -8.85
C GLY A 240 -12.35 -7.44 -9.84
N SER A 241 -11.51 -8.37 -9.38
CA SER A 241 -10.90 -9.39 -10.25
C SER A 241 -11.93 -10.40 -10.80
N PRO A 242 -11.66 -11.01 -11.96
CA PRO A 242 -12.51 -12.05 -12.53
C PRO A 242 -12.75 -13.23 -11.60
N PHE A 243 -11.82 -13.48 -10.69
CA PHE A 243 -11.93 -14.54 -9.68
C PHE A 243 -13.12 -14.31 -8.72
N PHE A 244 -13.37 -13.04 -8.31
CA PHE A 244 -14.42 -12.73 -7.35
C PHE A 244 -15.76 -12.42 -8.01
N ILE A 245 -15.76 -11.63 -9.08
CA ILE A 245 -16.99 -11.12 -9.69
C ILE A 245 -17.30 -11.71 -11.06
N GLY A 246 -16.45 -12.60 -11.55
CA GLY A 246 -16.55 -13.18 -12.88
C GLY A 246 -16.05 -12.26 -14.00
N PRO A 247 -15.67 -12.84 -15.17
CA PRO A 247 -15.03 -12.07 -16.25
C PRO A 247 -15.90 -10.95 -16.80
N GLU A 248 -17.22 -11.17 -16.93
CA GLU A 248 -18.13 -10.18 -17.52
C GLU A 248 -18.31 -8.98 -16.59
N ASN A 249 -18.53 -9.20 -15.30
CA ASN A 249 -18.65 -8.10 -14.32
C ASN A 249 -17.30 -7.38 -14.13
N CYS A 250 -16.17 -8.09 -14.14
CA CYS A 250 -14.86 -7.46 -14.14
C CYS A 250 -14.73 -6.47 -15.29
N LYS A 251 -15.10 -6.87 -16.50
CA LYS A 251 -15.04 -6.02 -17.68
C LYS A 251 -16.01 -4.84 -17.62
N THR A 252 -17.28 -5.10 -17.24
CA THR A 252 -18.37 -4.10 -17.32
C THR A 252 -18.47 -3.18 -16.10
N MET A 253 -17.79 -3.49 -15.01
CA MET A 253 -17.77 -2.71 -13.78
C MET A 253 -16.36 -2.23 -13.43
N SER A 254 -15.45 -3.15 -13.05
CA SER A 254 -14.11 -2.81 -12.60
C SER A 254 -13.29 -2.10 -13.69
N ILE A 255 -13.02 -2.77 -14.81
CA ILE A 255 -12.23 -2.21 -15.92
C ILE A 255 -12.90 -0.93 -16.46
N ARG A 256 -14.22 -0.95 -16.65
CA ARG A 256 -14.98 0.21 -17.09
C ARG A 256 -14.77 1.43 -16.18
N SER A 257 -14.82 1.21 -14.86
CA SER A 257 -14.65 2.31 -13.89
C SER A 257 -13.22 2.86 -13.86
N ILE A 258 -12.22 2.00 -14.07
CA ILE A 258 -10.82 2.42 -14.24
C ILE A 258 -10.67 3.25 -15.52
N GLN A 259 -11.22 2.76 -16.64
CA GLN A 259 -11.20 3.48 -17.92
C GLN A 259 -11.90 4.83 -17.87
N ARG A 260 -12.92 4.99 -16.99
CA ARG A 260 -13.57 6.28 -16.76
C ARG A 260 -12.63 7.33 -16.18
N MET A 261 -11.67 6.93 -15.36
CA MET A 261 -10.67 7.84 -14.77
C MET A 261 -9.61 8.27 -15.79
N ASP A 262 -9.54 7.58 -16.94
CA ASP A 262 -8.63 7.92 -18.00
C ASP A 262 -9.10 9.19 -18.73
N ASN A 263 -8.27 10.21 -18.75
CA ASN A 263 -8.50 11.44 -19.48
C ASN A 263 -8.08 11.38 -20.95
N GLY A 264 -7.83 10.18 -21.48
CA GLY A 264 -7.47 9.90 -22.87
C GLY A 264 -6.01 9.52 -23.10
N ASP A 265 -5.16 9.63 -22.09
CA ASP A 265 -3.76 9.21 -22.15
C ASP A 265 -3.22 8.59 -20.85
N LEU A 266 -4.11 8.15 -19.96
CA LEU A 266 -3.76 7.62 -18.62
C LEU A 266 -2.73 8.52 -17.90
N TRP A 267 -3.00 9.84 -17.89
CA TRP A 267 -2.12 10.82 -17.22
C TRP A 267 -0.69 10.79 -17.75
N GLY A 268 -0.54 10.68 -19.08
CA GLY A 268 0.76 10.55 -19.74
C GLY A 268 1.39 9.17 -19.56
N GLY A 269 0.58 8.12 -19.43
CA GLY A 269 1.04 6.75 -19.23
C GLY A 269 1.59 6.44 -17.84
N ARG A 270 1.34 7.32 -16.85
CA ARG A 270 1.86 7.17 -15.48
C ARG A 270 0.85 6.63 -14.47
N VAL A 271 -0.36 6.33 -14.91
CA VAL A 271 -1.35 5.59 -14.12
C VAL A 271 -1.53 4.21 -14.76
N PHE A 272 -1.38 3.16 -13.96
CA PHE A 272 -1.55 1.80 -14.42
C PHE A 272 -2.35 1.00 -13.39
N ASP A 273 -3.04 -0.03 -13.85
CA ASP A 273 -3.76 -0.95 -12.98
C ASP A 273 -2.96 -2.23 -12.74
N CYS A 274 -3.14 -2.77 -11.57
CA CYS A 274 -2.57 -4.04 -11.16
C CYS A 274 -3.64 -4.87 -10.46
N ASN A 275 -3.73 -6.13 -10.85
CA ASN A 275 -4.63 -7.06 -10.20
C ASN A 275 -3.82 -8.19 -9.58
N TYR A 276 -3.84 -8.26 -8.27
CA TYR A 276 -3.01 -9.20 -7.51
C TYR A 276 -3.66 -10.57 -7.28
N ARG A 277 -4.89 -10.79 -7.73
CA ARG A 277 -5.62 -12.01 -7.44
C ARG A 277 -6.22 -12.64 -8.68
N GLY A 278 -5.90 -13.89 -8.88
CA GLY A 278 -6.51 -14.77 -9.88
C GLY A 278 -5.55 -15.20 -10.97
N ASP A 279 -5.80 -16.41 -11.49
CA ASP A 279 -5.26 -16.89 -12.74
C ASP A 279 -6.14 -16.33 -13.86
N TYR A 280 -5.54 -15.71 -14.87
CA TYR A 280 -6.21 -15.08 -16.01
C TYR A 280 -6.05 -15.94 -17.26
#